data_702f5e59ffd7f16fb5fda47a3f744e8e
#
_entry.id   702f5e59ffd7f16fb5fda47a3f744e8e
#
_cell.length_a   1.000
_cell.length_b   1.000
_cell.length_c   1.000
_cell.angle_alpha   90.00
_cell.angle_beta   90.00
_cell.angle_gamma   90.00
#
_symmetry.space_group_name_H-M   'P 1'
#
loop_
_entity.id
_entity.type
_entity.pdbx_description
1 polymer ?
#
loop_
_entity_poly.entity_id
_entity_poly.type
_entity_poly.pdbx_seq_one_letter_code
_entity_poly.pdbx_strand_id
1 'polypeptide(L)'
;MAAGLPSQRQIESNMTNQWHVGTWRRNGSGILMLSAVNTCARLLREATYPLYSTGRVFSDRIRYRKSSYIAESWDGHDSCLNPGKAAIYVHFDRTGRVHEYVFHAVRSLKDLGFRVYFVSNAPNLAASARKQLLPLCARVLRRRNVGHDFGAYRDVLLDILPLQLETVLLMNDSVYGPLSPLDKVLQDAKPEKADVWGLTDSWDMRYHLQTYFILFHAQALQNDSFVRYWQELPYVNHREWVVKFGEVGLTQKLLRGGLRCRALFPYEELTRKFLGGRTHMRASCTSLTRSSEFFRPHGGSH
;
A
#
# COMPACT_ATOMS: atom_id res chain seq x y z
N MET A 1 29.98 18.59 27.75
CA MET A 1 30.15 17.18 28.18
C MET A 1 29.37 16.32 27.20
N ALA A 2 30.07 15.63 26.30
CA ALA A 2 29.46 14.80 25.28
C ALA A 2 29.24 13.40 25.86
N ALA A 3 27.99 12.95 25.94
CA ALA A 3 27.66 11.59 26.31
C ALA A 3 27.90 10.68 25.07
N GLY A 4 28.92 9.80 25.16
CA GLY A 4 29.29 8.87 24.11
C GLY A 4 28.19 7.83 23.85
N LEU A 5 28.00 7.48 22.59
CA LEU A 5 27.13 6.41 22.15
C LEU A 5 27.63 5.07 22.68
N PRO A 6 26.77 4.15 23.14
CA PRO A 6 27.16 2.85 23.64
C PRO A 6 27.77 2.00 22.53
N SER A 7 28.84 1.25 22.85
CA SER A 7 29.54 0.38 21.91
C SER A 7 28.67 -0.82 21.51
N GLN A 8 28.92 -1.35 20.32
CA GLN A 8 28.18 -2.49 19.73
C GLN A 8 28.14 -3.71 20.67
N ARG A 9 29.19 -3.93 21.48
CA ARG A 9 29.24 -4.99 22.52
C ARG A 9 28.26 -4.76 23.69
N GLN A 10 27.92 -3.51 24.01
CA GLN A 10 26.92 -3.20 25.04
C GLN A 10 25.50 -3.41 24.55
N ILE A 11 25.26 -3.26 23.25
CA ILE A 11 23.95 -3.53 22.62
C ILE A 11 23.72 -5.04 22.58
N GLU A 12 24.72 -5.84 22.25
CA GLU A 12 24.62 -7.31 22.22
C GLU A 12 24.42 -7.93 23.61
N SER A 13 25.07 -7.38 24.67
CA SER A 13 24.91 -7.88 26.04
C SER A 13 23.52 -7.58 26.63
N ASN A 14 22.87 -6.51 26.20
CA ASN A 14 21.51 -6.18 26.65
C ASN A 14 20.40 -6.98 25.95
N MET A 15 20.66 -7.56 24.77
CA MET A 15 19.74 -8.45 24.08
C MET A 15 19.77 -9.89 24.61
N THR A 16 20.84 -10.33 25.24
CA THR A 16 21.00 -11.70 25.79
C THR A 16 20.44 -11.88 27.19
N ASN A 17 20.19 -10.82 27.95
CA ASN A 17 19.78 -10.91 29.37
C ASN A 17 18.25 -10.95 29.63
N GLN A 18 17.39 -11.06 28.59
CA GLN A 18 15.94 -11.09 28.80
C GLN A 18 15.28 -12.46 28.63
N TRP A 19 16.02 -13.53 28.41
CA TRP A 19 15.48 -14.89 28.31
C TRP A 19 16.19 -15.88 29.24
N HIS A 20 16.09 -15.68 30.56
CA HIS A 20 16.31 -16.79 31.51
C HIS A 20 15.08 -17.70 31.47
N VAL A 21 15.01 -18.56 30.44
CA VAL A 21 14.13 -19.74 30.48
C VAL A 21 14.80 -20.78 31.37
N GLY A 22 14.19 -21.03 32.51
CA GLY A 22 14.62 -22.10 33.42
C GLY A 22 14.76 -23.41 32.63
N THR A 23 15.89 -24.11 32.90
CA THR A 23 16.21 -25.42 32.34
C THR A 23 15.24 -26.47 32.88
N TRP A 24 14.06 -26.59 32.24
CA TRP A 24 13.23 -27.78 32.45
C TRP A 24 13.76 -28.90 31.56
N ARG A 25 14.23 -30.00 32.21
CA ARG A 25 14.47 -31.27 31.50
C ARG A 25 13.15 -31.70 30.82
N ARG A 26 13.08 -31.50 29.51
CA ARG A 26 11.91 -31.91 28.70
C ARG A 26 12.10 -33.39 28.32
N ASN A 27 11.19 -34.26 28.81
CA ASN A 27 11.04 -35.59 28.30
C ASN A 27 10.58 -35.49 26.82
N GLY A 28 11.18 -36.27 25.91
CA GLY A 28 10.93 -36.18 24.46
C GLY A 28 9.48 -36.29 24.04
N SER A 29 8.61 -36.95 24.83
CA SER A 29 7.17 -37.03 24.63
C SER A 29 6.44 -35.68 24.76
N GLY A 30 6.89 -34.78 25.62
CA GLY A 30 6.28 -33.46 25.79
C GLY A 30 6.51 -32.51 24.61
N ILE A 31 7.65 -32.64 23.91
CA ILE A 31 7.98 -31.83 22.73
C ILE A 31 7.14 -32.27 21.53
N LEU A 32 6.93 -33.60 21.35
CA LEU A 32 6.08 -34.15 20.30
C LEU A 32 4.61 -33.77 20.50
N MET A 33 4.12 -33.80 21.74
CA MET A 33 2.75 -33.41 22.05
C MET A 33 2.47 -31.91 21.81
N LEU A 34 3.40 -31.03 22.21
CA LEU A 34 3.31 -29.59 21.92
C LEU A 34 3.38 -29.29 20.43
N SER A 35 4.22 -30.01 19.68
CA SER A 35 4.30 -29.91 18.22
C SER A 35 2.99 -30.36 17.55
N ALA A 36 2.41 -31.47 17.98
CA ALA A 36 1.14 -31.98 17.48
C ALA A 36 -0.01 -31.01 17.77
N VAL A 37 -0.11 -30.48 18.99
CA VAL A 37 -1.15 -29.51 19.39
C VAL A 37 -1.01 -28.24 18.57
N ASN A 38 0.21 -27.71 18.39
CA ASN A 38 0.44 -26.54 17.55
C ASN A 38 0.09 -26.79 16.08
N THR A 39 0.39 -27.99 15.58
CA THR A 39 0.03 -28.40 14.20
C THR A 39 -1.48 -28.52 14.04
N CYS A 40 -2.17 -29.18 14.97
CA CYS A 40 -3.64 -29.26 14.95
C CYS A 40 -4.30 -27.90 15.07
N ALA A 41 -3.81 -27.04 15.97
CA ALA A 41 -4.30 -25.67 16.12
C ALA A 41 -4.10 -24.84 14.84
N ARG A 42 -2.96 -25.03 14.15
CA ARG A 42 -2.70 -24.40 12.85
C ARG A 42 -3.67 -24.90 11.78
N LEU A 43 -3.84 -26.20 11.64
CA LEU A 43 -4.76 -26.80 10.66
C LEU A 43 -6.22 -26.40 10.92
N LEU A 44 -6.66 -26.39 12.17
CA LEU A 44 -7.98 -25.89 12.57
C LEU A 44 -8.14 -24.41 12.20
N ARG A 45 -7.12 -23.61 12.47
CA ARG A 45 -7.11 -22.18 12.10
C ARG A 45 -7.19 -21.99 10.59
N GLU A 46 -6.40 -22.74 9.83
CA GLU A 46 -6.43 -22.71 8.36
C GLU A 46 -7.78 -23.14 7.79
N ALA A 47 -8.42 -24.16 8.37
CA ALA A 47 -9.73 -24.65 7.97
C ALA A 47 -10.89 -23.71 8.35
N THR A 48 -10.84 -23.07 9.52
CA THR A 48 -11.91 -22.17 10.01
C THR A 48 -11.74 -20.73 9.53
N TYR A 49 -10.52 -20.34 9.17
CA TYR A 49 -10.19 -18.98 8.76
C TYR A 49 -11.04 -18.46 7.57
N PRO A 50 -11.29 -19.24 6.50
CA PRO A 50 -12.13 -18.77 5.38
C PRO A 50 -13.56 -18.41 5.83
N LEU A 51 -14.16 -19.20 6.70
CA LEU A 51 -15.51 -18.95 7.23
C LEU A 51 -15.51 -17.70 8.12
N TYR A 52 -14.53 -17.58 9.03
CA TYR A 52 -14.37 -16.41 9.87
C TYR A 52 -14.15 -15.12 9.05
N SER A 53 -13.24 -15.17 8.08
CA SER A 53 -12.94 -13.99 7.23
C SER A 53 -14.16 -13.59 6.39
N THR A 54 -14.90 -14.55 5.83
CA THR A 54 -16.12 -14.27 5.06
C THR A 54 -17.19 -13.63 5.95
N GLY A 55 -17.42 -14.17 7.16
CA GLY A 55 -18.36 -13.61 8.12
C GLY A 55 -18.00 -12.18 8.53
N ARG A 56 -16.71 -11.91 8.78
CA ARG A 56 -16.20 -10.56 9.08
C ARG A 56 -16.43 -9.60 7.92
N VAL A 57 -16.09 -10.00 6.72
CA VAL A 57 -16.30 -9.16 5.50
C VAL A 57 -17.78 -8.85 5.32
N PHE A 58 -18.66 -9.84 5.50
CA PHE A 58 -20.10 -9.63 5.40
C PHE A 58 -20.60 -8.67 6.48
N SER A 59 -20.17 -8.86 7.73
CA SER A 59 -20.49 -7.96 8.83
C SER A 59 -20.00 -6.53 8.58
N ASP A 60 -18.78 -6.37 8.09
CA ASP A 60 -18.22 -5.05 7.77
C ASP A 60 -18.99 -4.36 6.62
N ARG A 61 -19.40 -5.10 5.59
CA ARG A 61 -20.25 -4.57 4.51
C ARG A 61 -21.61 -4.08 5.00
N ILE A 62 -22.17 -4.74 6.01
CA ILE A 62 -23.42 -4.28 6.64
C ILE A 62 -23.17 -3.06 7.54
N ARG A 63 -22.09 -3.09 8.31
CA ARG A 63 -21.75 -2.06 9.30
C ARG A 63 -21.28 -0.77 8.68
N TYR A 64 -20.52 -0.85 7.59
CA TYR A 64 -19.86 0.29 6.96
C TYR A 64 -20.53 0.62 5.62
N ARG A 65 -21.71 1.26 5.68
CA ARG A 65 -22.54 1.60 4.49
C ARG A 65 -22.49 3.08 4.10
N LYS A 66 -21.75 3.91 4.82
CA LYS A 66 -21.63 5.32 4.45
C LYS A 66 -20.88 5.48 3.14
N SER A 67 -21.20 6.52 2.39
CA SER A 67 -20.51 6.88 1.15
C SER A 67 -19.07 7.32 1.41
N SER A 68 -18.80 7.96 2.58
CA SER A 68 -17.49 8.42 3.01
C SER A 68 -17.36 8.37 4.53
N TYR A 69 -16.12 8.25 5.01
CA TYR A 69 -15.76 8.27 6.43
C TYR A 69 -14.89 9.47 6.81
N ILE A 70 -14.85 10.52 5.97
CA ILE A 70 -14.24 11.81 6.29
C ILE A 70 -15.01 12.40 7.47
N ALA A 71 -14.28 12.75 8.54
CA ALA A 71 -14.83 13.32 9.76
C ALA A 71 -14.60 14.82 9.83
N GLU A 72 -13.45 15.28 9.34
CA GLU A 72 -13.06 16.69 9.31
C GLU A 72 -12.32 16.98 8.01
N SER A 73 -12.50 18.18 7.49
CA SER A 73 -11.88 18.66 6.27
C SER A 73 -11.48 20.13 6.46
N TRP A 74 -10.26 20.46 6.05
CA TRP A 74 -9.75 21.82 6.05
C TRP A 74 -9.17 22.10 4.67
N ASP A 75 -9.60 23.20 4.08
CA ASP A 75 -9.05 23.69 2.83
C ASP A 75 -7.66 24.25 3.08
N GLY A 76 -6.71 23.88 2.26
CA GLY A 76 -5.33 24.33 2.32
C GLY A 76 -5.12 25.59 1.51
N HIS A 77 -3.86 26.06 1.52
CA HIS A 77 -3.45 27.27 0.82
C HIS A 77 -2.70 26.95 -0.48
N ASP A 78 -2.83 25.71 -0.95
CA ASP A 78 -2.10 25.25 -2.13
C ASP A 78 -2.65 25.91 -3.40
N SER A 79 -1.89 26.83 -3.94
CA SER A 79 -2.07 27.40 -5.27
C SER A 79 -1.31 26.56 -6.30
N CYS A 80 -1.69 25.29 -6.45
CA CYS A 80 -1.04 24.42 -7.42
C CYS A 80 -1.16 24.97 -8.83
N LEU A 81 -0.03 25.15 -9.51
CA LEU A 81 0.05 25.67 -10.87
C LEU A 81 -0.43 24.66 -11.92
N ASN A 82 -0.52 23.38 -11.57
CA ASN A 82 -0.97 22.32 -12.47
C ASN A 82 -2.23 21.61 -11.92
N PRO A 83 -3.43 22.06 -12.29
CA PRO A 83 -4.67 21.46 -11.81
C PRO A 83 -4.90 20.03 -12.28
N GLY A 84 -4.19 19.58 -13.32
CA GLY A 84 -4.27 18.22 -13.87
C GLY A 84 -3.54 17.15 -13.05
N LYS A 85 -2.71 17.53 -12.07
CA LYS A 85 -1.94 16.58 -11.24
C LYS A 85 -2.44 16.57 -9.81
N ALA A 86 -2.90 15.42 -9.31
CA ALA A 86 -3.30 15.24 -7.92
C ALA A 86 -2.49 14.13 -7.23
N ALA A 87 -2.19 14.32 -5.95
CA ALA A 87 -1.60 13.29 -5.10
C ALA A 87 -2.44 13.10 -3.85
N ILE A 88 -2.74 11.85 -3.50
CA ILE A 88 -3.41 11.49 -2.26
C ILE A 88 -2.38 10.82 -1.36
N TYR A 89 -2.04 11.51 -0.27
CA TYR A 89 -1.11 11.00 0.73
C TYR A 89 -1.87 10.52 1.97
N VAL A 90 -1.85 9.23 2.22
CA VAL A 90 -2.54 8.61 3.38
C VAL A 90 -1.55 8.44 4.53
N HIS A 91 -1.94 8.92 5.71
CA HIS A 91 -1.19 8.88 6.95
C HIS A 91 -1.95 8.13 8.02
N PHE A 92 -1.24 7.33 8.82
CA PHE A 92 -1.77 6.73 10.04
C PHE A 92 -0.73 6.72 11.16
N ASP A 93 -1.07 7.33 12.29
CA ASP A 93 -0.35 7.19 13.54
C ASP A 93 -1.34 7.05 14.70
N ARG A 94 -1.07 6.14 15.63
CA ARG A 94 -1.98 5.86 16.77
C ARG A 94 -2.17 7.05 17.69
N THR A 95 -1.17 7.92 17.79
CA THR A 95 -1.17 9.12 18.65
C THR A 95 -1.56 10.37 17.87
N GLY A 96 -1.69 10.28 16.54
CA GLY A 96 -1.99 11.42 15.67
C GLY A 96 -0.78 12.31 15.36
N ARG A 97 0.43 11.81 15.61
CA ARG A 97 1.67 12.52 15.31
C ARG A 97 2.01 12.40 13.84
N VAL A 98 2.29 13.52 13.19
CA VAL A 98 2.86 13.57 11.85
C VAL A 98 4.38 13.71 11.98
N HIS A 99 5.11 12.71 11.50
CA HIS A 99 6.57 12.67 11.57
C HIS A 99 7.22 13.48 10.45
N GLU A 100 8.49 13.88 10.61
CA GLU A 100 9.17 14.77 9.65
C GLU A 100 9.29 14.14 8.25
N TYR A 101 9.46 12.83 8.13
CA TYR A 101 9.50 12.16 6.82
C TYR A 101 8.18 12.29 6.03
N VAL A 102 7.05 12.41 6.74
CA VAL A 102 5.73 12.65 6.12
C VAL A 102 5.67 14.06 5.54
N PHE A 103 6.12 15.07 6.31
CA PHE A 103 6.22 16.43 5.80
C PHE A 103 7.18 16.54 4.63
N HIS A 104 8.31 15.81 4.68
CA HIS A 104 9.25 15.75 3.57
C HIS A 104 8.59 15.17 2.32
N ALA A 105 7.86 14.06 2.43
CA ALA A 105 7.13 13.46 1.31
C ALA A 105 6.08 14.42 0.72
N VAL A 106 5.29 15.06 1.58
CA VAL A 106 4.25 16.01 1.15
C VAL A 106 4.87 17.24 0.45
N ARG A 107 5.97 17.78 0.96
CA ARG A 107 6.72 18.89 0.30
C ARG A 107 7.22 18.43 -1.08
N SER A 108 7.85 17.26 -1.16
CA SER A 108 8.36 16.72 -2.42
C SER A 108 7.26 16.54 -3.48
N LEU A 109 6.05 16.13 -3.07
CA LEU A 109 4.90 16.04 -3.98
C LEU A 109 4.45 17.42 -4.46
N LYS A 110 4.37 18.40 -3.55
CA LYS A 110 4.04 19.77 -3.89
C LYS A 110 5.06 20.37 -4.85
N ASP A 111 6.37 20.21 -4.58
CA ASP A 111 7.47 20.75 -5.40
C ASP A 111 7.44 20.15 -6.84
N LEU A 112 6.88 18.94 -7.00
CA LEU A 112 6.63 18.34 -8.32
C LEU A 112 5.34 18.83 -8.99
N GLY A 113 4.67 19.79 -8.40
CA GLY A 113 3.45 20.38 -8.92
C GLY A 113 2.20 19.54 -8.73
N PHE A 114 2.21 18.57 -7.81
CA PHE A 114 0.99 17.85 -7.44
C PHE A 114 0.11 18.70 -6.52
N ARG A 115 -1.19 18.69 -6.80
CA ARG A 115 -2.22 19.12 -5.87
C ARG A 115 -2.40 18.07 -4.79
N VAL A 116 -1.86 18.33 -3.59
CA VAL A 116 -1.78 17.31 -2.54
C VAL A 116 -3.04 17.30 -1.68
N TYR A 117 -3.65 16.11 -1.54
CA TYR A 117 -4.72 15.79 -0.61
C TYR A 117 -4.13 14.93 0.51
N PHE A 118 -3.92 15.53 1.68
CA PHE A 118 -3.41 14.81 2.84
C PHE A 118 -4.57 14.20 3.62
N VAL A 119 -4.53 12.89 3.86
CA VAL A 119 -5.61 12.15 4.54
C VAL A 119 -5.06 11.42 5.75
N SER A 120 -5.47 11.81 6.95
CA SER A 120 -5.10 11.12 8.17
C SER A 120 -6.19 10.15 8.61
N ASN A 121 -5.83 8.87 8.73
CA ASN A 121 -6.63 7.82 9.36
C ASN A 121 -6.43 7.78 10.89
N ALA A 122 -5.62 8.68 11.45
CA ALA A 122 -5.36 8.76 12.88
C ALA A 122 -6.62 9.17 13.66
N PRO A 123 -6.76 8.74 14.93
CA PRO A 123 -7.89 9.14 15.78
C PRO A 123 -7.94 10.67 15.94
N ASN A 124 -6.78 11.30 16.02
CA ASN A 124 -6.61 12.73 16.16
C ASN A 124 -5.57 13.23 15.16
N LEU A 125 -5.66 14.51 14.79
CA LEU A 125 -4.62 15.21 14.04
C LEU A 125 -4.24 16.47 14.81
N ALA A 126 -3.01 16.54 15.32
CA ALA A 126 -2.55 17.65 16.13
C ALA A 126 -2.72 18.99 15.37
N ALA A 127 -3.21 20.02 16.06
CA ALA A 127 -3.41 21.35 15.48
C ALA A 127 -2.11 21.95 14.91
N SER A 128 -0.98 21.67 15.55
CA SER A 128 0.35 22.11 15.08
C SER A 128 0.73 21.42 13.76
N ALA A 129 0.49 20.12 13.63
CA ALA A 129 0.73 19.37 12.39
C ALA A 129 -0.19 19.86 11.28
N ARG A 130 -1.48 20.05 11.57
CA ARG A 130 -2.44 20.61 10.61
C ARG A 130 -1.99 21.99 10.11
N LYS A 131 -1.56 22.88 11.01
CA LYS A 131 -1.06 24.22 10.64
C LYS A 131 0.13 24.15 9.68
N GLN A 132 1.00 23.15 9.84
CA GLN A 132 2.14 22.94 8.94
C GLN A 132 1.74 22.31 7.60
N LEU A 133 0.69 21.49 7.57
CA LEU A 133 0.20 20.82 6.36
C LEU A 133 -0.62 21.74 5.45
N LEU A 134 -1.40 22.67 6.02
CA LEU A 134 -2.29 23.55 5.24
C LEU A 134 -1.57 24.31 4.12
N PRO A 135 -0.36 24.87 4.32
CA PRO A 135 0.37 25.54 3.23
C PRO A 135 0.89 24.60 2.16
N LEU A 136 0.94 23.30 2.44
CA LEU A 136 1.50 22.27 1.56
C LEU A 136 0.44 21.51 0.76
N CYS A 137 -0.82 21.60 1.16
CA CYS A 137 -1.89 20.75 0.64
C CYS A 137 -3.04 21.59 0.08
N ALA A 138 -3.75 21.03 -0.90
CA ALA A 138 -5.03 21.57 -1.34
C ALA A 138 -6.12 21.32 -0.27
N ARG A 139 -6.06 20.15 0.36
CA ARG A 139 -6.97 19.81 1.49
C ARG A 139 -6.25 18.92 2.50
N VAL A 140 -6.53 19.14 3.77
CA VAL A 140 -6.13 18.28 4.88
C VAL A 140 -7.38 17.63 5.44
N LEU A 141 -7.41 16.31 5.47
CA LEU A 141 -8.58 15.52 5.84
C LEU A 141 -8.25 14.63 7.04
N ARG A 142 -9.16 14.53 8.00
CA ARG A 142 -9.16 13.51 9.03
C ARG A 142 -10.37 12.61 8.82
N ARG A 143 -10.15 11.31 8.84
CA ARG A 143 -11.22 10.34 8.67
C ARG A 143 -11.17 9.23 9.73
N ARG A 144 -12.27 8.53 9.91
CA ARG A 144 -12.29 7.29 10.69
C ARG A 144 -11.53 6.22 9.92
N ASN A 145 -10.63 5.50 10.58
CA ASN A 145 -9.86 4.42 9.96
C ASN A 145 -10.76 3.20 9.65
N VAL A 146 -11.54 3.31 8.59
CA VAL A 146 -12.43 2.26 8.07
C VAL A 146 -11.99 1.90 6.66
N GLY A 147 -11.63 0.63 6.44
CA GLY A 147 -11.10 0.15 5.16
C GLY A 147 -9.64 0.49 4.94
N HIS A 148 -8.90 0.84 6.01
CA HIS A 148 -7.47 1.17 5.97
C HIS A 148 -7.13 2.23 4.90
N ASP A 149 -6.00 2.11 4.23
CA ASP A 149 -5.54 3.07 3.21
C ASP A 149 -6.45 3.07 1.98
N PHE A 150 -6.98 1.91 1.59
CA PHE A 150 -7.92 1.80 0.47
C PHE A 150 -9.22 2.57 0.71
N GLY A 151 -9.71 2.56 1.96
CA GLY A 151 -10.84 3.40 2.33
C GLY A 151 -10.53 4.89 2.22
N ALA A 152 -9.31 5.30 2.57
CA ALA A 152 -8.87 6.69 2.45
C ALA A 152 -8.69 7.10 0.98
N TYR A 153 -8.04 6.27 0.18
CA TYR A 153 -7.92 6.50 -1.27
C TYR A 153 -9.29 6.63 -1.92
N ARG A 154 -10.21 5.70 -1.62
CA ARG A 154 -11.57 5.70 -2.15
C ARG A 154 -12.31 7.01 -1.84
N ASP A 155 -12.30 7.43 -0.57
CA ASP A 155 -13.03 8.61 -0.14
C ASP A 155 -12.59 9.88 -0.90
N VAL A 156 -11.28 10.04 -1.11
CA VAL A 156 -10.75 11.22 -1.80
C VAL A 156 -10.83 11.07 -3.31
N LEU A 157 -10.53 9.89 -3.86
CA LEU A 157 -10.62 9.67 -5.31
C LEU A 157 -12.02 9.97 -5.84
N LEU A 158 -13.06 9.46 -5.18
CA LEU A 158 -14.45 9.69 -5.64
C LEU A 158 -14.86 11.16 -5.54
N ASP A 159 -14.24 11.93 -4.65
CA ASP A 159 -14.46 13.37 -4.52
C ASP A 159 -13.75 14.17 -5.62
N ILE A 160 -12.55 13.73 -6.04
CA ILE A 160 -11.73 14.47 -7.02
C ILE A 160 -11.83 13.96 -8.47
N LEU A 161 -12.34 12.76 -8.71
CA LEU A 161 -12.47 12.19 -10.07
C LEU A 161 -13.30 13.05 -11.04
N PRO A 162 -14.31 13.84 -10.60
CA PRO A 162 -15.00 14.77 -11.48
C PRO A 162 -14.10 15.89 -12.04
N LEU A 163 -12.93 16.14 -11.43
CA LEU A 163 -11.93 17.06 -11.96
C LEU A 163 -11.26 16.42 -13.19
N GLN A 164 -10.92 17.23 -14.18
CA GLN A 164 -10.17 16.76 -15.34
C GLN A 164 -8.71 16.54 -14.96
N LEU A 165 -8.39 15.34 -14.46
CA LEU A 165 -7.05 14.97 -14.00
C LEU A 165 -6.29 14.22 -15.10
N GLU A 166 -5.05 14.61 -15.30
CA GLU A 166 -4.08 13.94 -16.19
C GLU A 166 -3.29 12.86 -15.45
N THR A 167 -3.06 13.08 -14.15
CA THR A 167 -2.23 12.20 -13.33
C THR A 167 -2.73 12.20 -11.89
N VAL A 168 -2.87 11.01 -11.32
CA VAL A 168 -3.14 10.82 -9.89
C VAL A 168 -2.08 9.90 -9.29
N LEU A 169 -1.48 10.35 -8.19
CA LEU A 169 -0.55 9.55 -7.38
C LEU A 169 -1.22 9.19 -6.05
N LEU A 170 -1.25 7.90 -5.73
CA LEU A 170 -1.58 7.40 -4.40
C LEU A 170 -0.28 7.06 -3.67
N MET A 171 -0.13 7.56 -2.45
CA MET A 171 1.02 7.28 -1.59
C MET A 171 0.57 7.16 -0.14
N ASN A 172 1.25 6.32 0.65
CA ASN A 172 1.03 6.24 2.10
C ASN A 172 2.35 6.26 2.88
N ASP A 173 2.24 6.30 4.19
CA ASP A 173 3.36 6.39 5.13
C ASP A 173 3.92 5.03 5.58
N SER A 174 3.53 3.93 4.92
CA SER A 174 4.03 2.59 5.24
C SER A 174 5.52 2.40 4.94
N VAL A 175 6.08 3.24 4.07
CA VAL A 175 7.49 3.22 3.68
C VAL A 175 8.14 4.56 3.95
N TYR A 176 9.33 4.53 4.58
CA TYR A 176 10.14 5.74 4.76
C TYR A 176 10.63 6.25 3.41
N GLY A 177 10.33 7.49 3.08
CA GLY A 177 10.76 8.09 1.83
C GLY A 177 10.11 9.45 1.57
N PRO A 178 10.44 10.04 0.42
CA PRO A 178 11.37 9.56 -0.61
C PRO A 178 12.84 9.63 -0.16
N LEU A 179 13.60 8.56 -0.45
CA LEU A 179 15.05 8.51 -0.19
C LEU A 179 15.87 9.10 -1.34
N SER A 180 15.24 9.29 -2.47
CA SER A 180 15.78 9.94 -3.66
C SER A 180 14.81 11.02 -4.14
N PRO A 181 15.28 12.06 -4.84
CA PRO A 181 14.41 13.06 -5.42
C PRO A 181 13.32 12.43 -6.30
N LEU A 182 12.05 12.74 -6.02
CA LEU A 182 10.91 12.11 -6.69
C LEU A 182 10.84 12.42 -8.19
N ASP A 183 11.37 13.55 -8.64
CA ASP A 183 11.50 13.89 -10.06
C ASP A 183 12.32 12.82 -10.81
N LYS A 184 13.44 12.40 -10.23
CA LYS A 184 14.28 11.32 -10.78
C LYS A 184 13.57 9.97 -10.75
N VAL A 185 12.81 9.70 -9.70
CA VAL A 185 12.04 8.45 -9.58
C VAL A 185 10.95 8.40 -10.65
N LEU A 186 10.26 9.51 -10.88
CA LEU A 186 9.13 9.59 -11.80
C LEU A 186 9.51 9.86 -13.27
N GLN A 187 10.79 10.17 -13.57
CA GLN A 187 11.23 10.47 -14.93
C GLN A 187 10.94 9.36 -15.94
N ASP A 188 10.90 8.10 -15.46
CA ASP A 188 10.64 6.91 -16.27
C ASP A 188 9.18 6.46 -16.26
N ALA A 189 8.34 7.06 -15.41
CA ALA A 189 6.91 6.78 -15.33
C ALA A 189 6.13 7.44 -16.48
N LYS A 190 6.48 7.09 -17.71
CA LYS A 190 5.94 7.72 -18.92
C LYS A 190 4.64 7.05 -19.37
N PRO A 191 3.59 7.82 -19.75
CA PRO A 191 2.29 7.29 -20.19
C PRO A 191 2.39 6.44 -21.46
N GLU A 192 3.38 6.68 -22.32
CA GLU A 192 3.60 5.88 -23.54
C GLU A 192 4.00 4.43 -23.21
N LYS A 193 4.67 4.22 -22.06
CA LYS A 193 5.18 2.92 -21.65
C LYS A 193 4.17 2.12 -20.81
N ALA A 194 3.39 2.80 -19.96
CA ALA A 194 2.33 2.18 -19.16
C ALA A 194 1.31 3.22 -18.68
N ASP A 195 0.10 2.76 -18.43
CA ASP A 195 -1.01 3.59 -17.95
C ASP A 195 -1.01 3.72 -16.43
N VAL A 196 -0.41 2.72 -15.76
CA VAL A 196 -0.29 2.62 -14.29
C VAL A 196 1.12 2.22 -13.91
N TRP A 197 1.71 2.97 -12.99
CA TRP A 197 3.07 2.72 -12.49
C TRP A 197 3.08 2.54 -10.98
N GLY A 198 3.56 1.38 -10.52
CA GLY A 198 3.95 1.19 -9.13
C GLY A 198 5.42 1.54 -8.91
N LEU A 199 5.82 1.86 -7.68
CA LEU A 199 7.24 1.95 -7.37
C LEU A 199 7.90 0.57 -7.48
N THR A 200 7.28 -0.43 -6.86
CA THR A 200 7.68 -1.84 -6.90
C THR A 200 6.48 -2.72 -7.20
N ASP A 201 6.75 -3.95 -7.60
CA ASP A 201 5.76 -5.00 -7.79
C ASP A 201 5.99 -6.19 -6.86
N SER A 202 5.05 -7.12 -6.86
CA SER A 202 5.14 -8.38 -6.15
C SER A 202 4.40 -9.47 -6.92
N TRP A 203 4.88 -10.72 -6.78
CA TRP A 203 4.25 -11.92 -7.29
C TRP A 203 3.63 -12.78 -6.18
N ASP A 204 3.59 -12.26 -4.96
CA ASP A 204 2.88 -12.93 -3.88
C ASP A 204 1.38 -13.03 -4.21
N MET A 205 0.82 -14.23 -4.18
CA MET A 205 -0.52 -14.60 -4.68
C MET A 205 -0.66 -14.46 -6.22
N ARG A 206 -0.47 -13.28 -6.77
CA ARG A 206 -0.50 -12.93 -8.21
C ARG A 206 0.28 -11.65 -8.43
N TYR A 207 0.71 -11.43 -9.67
CA TYR A 207 1.33 -10.15 -10.02
C TYR A 207 0.48 -8.97 -9.59
N HIS A 208 1.08 -8.04 -8.85
CA HIS A 208 0.44 -6.78 -8.47
C HIS A 208 1.47 -5.70 -8.20
N LEU A 209 1.06 -4.46 -8.38
CA LEU A 209 1.80 -3.29 -7.96
C LEU A 209 1.55 -3.05 -6.47
N GLN A 210 2.61 -2.75 -5.72
CA GLN A 210 2.48 -2.42 -4.31
C GLN A 210 1.91 -1.00 -4.14
N THR A 211 0.82 -0.88 -3.38
CA THR A 211 -0.02 0.32 -3.35
C THR A 211 0.44 1.41 -2.39
N TYR A 212 1.59 1.24 -1.76
CA TYR A 212 2.19 2.32 -0.98
C TYR A 212 2.67 3.49 -1.85
N PHE A 213 2.83 3.24 -3.17
CA PHE A 213 3.15 4.25 -4.17
C PHE A 213 2.67 3.77 -5.55
N ILE A 214 1.63 4.39 -6.08
CA ILE A 214 1.07 4.02 -7.38
C ILE A 214 0.57 5.26 -8.14
N LEU A 215 1.04 5.41 -9.37
CA LEU A 215 0.73 6.53 -10.26
C LEU A 215 -0.20 6.06 -11.39
N PHE A 216 -1.24 6.84 -11.64
CA PHE A 216 -2.21 6.64 -12.71
C PHE A 216 -2.13 7.79 -13.69
N HIS A 217 -1.98 7.50 -14.97
CA HIS A 217 -2.11 8.48 -16.04
C HIS A 217 -3.57 8.61 -16.53
N ALA A 218 -3.85 9.62 -17.34
CA ALA A 218 -5.20 9.94 -17.84
C ALA A 218 -5.94 8.74 -18.43
N GLN A 219 -5.25 7.90 -19.20
CA GLN A 219 -5.80 6.67 -19.76
C GLN A 219 -6.40 5.75 -18.68
N ALA A 220 -5.69 5.61 -17.55
CA ALA A 220 -6.19 4.79 -16.44
C ALA A 220 -7.36 5.47 -15.72
N LEU A 221 -7.28 6.79 -15.51
CA LEU A 221 -8.32 7.55 -14.79
C LEU A 221 -9.66 7.56 -15.53
N GLN A 222 -9.61 7.51 -16.87
CA GLN A 222 -10.80 7.47 -17.75
C GLN A 222 -11.33 6.06 -18.01
N ASN A 223 -10.60 5.02 -17.55
CA ASN A 223 -10.98 3.64 -17.79
C ASN A 223 -12.11 3.20 -16.84
N ASP A 224 -13.17 2.63 -17.40
CA ASP A 224 -14.31 2.11 -16.64
C ASP A 224 -13.94 1.13 -15.53
N SER A 225 -12.89 0.30 -15.73
CA SER A 225 -12.45 -0.66 -14.72
C SER A 225 -11.85 0.02 -13.51
N PHE A 226 -11.16 1.15 -13.70
CA PHE A 226 -10.63 1.98 -12.61
C PHE A 226 -11.78 2.65 -11.84
N VAL A 227 -12.66 3.34 -12.53
CA VAL A 227 -13.78 4.07 -11.91
C VAL A 227 -14.68 3.12 -11.13
N ARG A 228 -15.10 2.02 -11.77
CA ARG A 228 -15.96 1.00 -11.13
C ARG A 228 -15.27 0.33 -9.94
N TYR A 229 -13.96 0.06 -10.01
CA TYR A 229 -13.23 -0.51 -8.89
C TYR A 229 -13.38 0.34 -7.63
N TRP A 230 -13.14 1.65 -7.73
CA TRP A 230 -13.22 2.55 -6.59
C TRP A 230 -14.67 2.79 -6.11
N GLN A 231 -15.63 2.83 -7.03
CA GLN A 231 -17.05 2.95 -6.68
C GLN A 231 -17.57 1.71 -5.93
N GLU A 232 -17.20 0.52 -6.39
CA GLU A 232 -17.67 -0.76 -5.87
C GLU A 232 -16.87 -1.26 -4.66
N LEU A 233 -15.70 -0.70 -4.37
CA LEU A 233 -14.82 -1.13 -3.29
C LEU A 233 -15.53 -0.98 -1.94
N PRO A 234 -15.82 -2.08 -1.22
CA PRO A 234 -16.44 -1.98 0.10
C PRO A 234 -15.44 -1.58 1.18
N TYR A 235 -15.92 -0.94 2.22
CA TYR A 235 -15.11 -0.72 3.42
C TYR A 235 -15.02 -2.01 4.25
N VAL A 236 -13.83 -2.56 4.35
CA VAL A 236 -13.57 -3.79 5.10
C VAL A 236 -12.35 -3.59 5.99
N ASN A 237 -12.52 -3.81 7.29
CA ASN A 237 -11.45 -3.68 8.30
C ASN A 237 -10.73 -5.01 8.57
N HIS A 238 -10.51 -5.78 7.52
CA HIS A 238 -9.80 -7.04 7.58
C HIS A 238 -8.54 -6.96 6.71
N ARG A 239 -7.37 -6.95 7.33
CA ARG A 239 -6.09 -6.69 6.63
C ARG A 239 -5.84 -7.61 5.44
N GLU A 240 -6.02 -8.91 5.62
CA GLU A 240 -5.79 -9.89 4.54
C GLU A 240 -6.78 -9.70 3.38
N TRP A 241 -8.01 -9.30 3.67
CA TRP A 241 -8.97 -8.96 2.63
C TRP A 241 -8.51 -7.72 1.85
N VAL A 242 -8.00 -6.69 2.55
CA VAL A 242 -7.49 -5.47 1.91
C VAL A 242 -6.28 -5.78 1.03
N VAL A 243 -5.34 -6.62 1.46
CA VAL A 243 -4.23 -7.07 0.62
C VAL A 243 -4.76 -7.83 -0.61
N LYS A 244 -5.61 -8.85 -0.41
CA LYS A 244 -6.09 -9.73 -1.48
C LYS A 244 -6.98 -9.01 -2.50
N PHE A 245 -7.92 -8.19 -2.06
CA PHE A 245 -8.93 -7.54 -2.89
C PHE A 245 -8.63 -6.05 -3.13
N GLY A 246 -7.85 -5.43 -2.27
CA GLY A 246 -7.28 -4.11 -2.45
C GLY A 246 -6.05 -4.16 -3.36
N GLU A 247 -4.88 -4.50 -2.86
CA GLU A 247 -3.63 -4.42 -3.63
C GLU A 247 -3.64 -5.34 -4.85
N VAL A 248 -3.75 -6.65 -4.63
CA VAL A 248 -3.79 -7.64 -5.71
C VAL A 248 -5.01 -7.41 -6.60
N GLY A 249 -6.17 -7.19 -5.97
CA GLY A 249 -7.45 -6.99 -6.67
C GLY A 249 -7.45 -5.78 -7.59
N LEU A 250 -6.91 -4.65 -7.16
CA LEU A 250 -6.79 -3.43 -7.97
C LEU A 250 -6.01 -3.72 -9.25
N THR A 251 -4.76 -4.17 -9.12
CA THR A 251 -3.92 -4.44 -10.30
C THR A 251 -4.56 -5.45 -11.25
N GLN A 252 -5.13 -6.53 -10.71
CA GLN A 252 -5.79 -7.55 -11.53
C GLN A 252 -7.05 -7.01 -12.25
N LYS A 253 -7.79 -6.10 -11.63
CA LYS A 253 -8.96 -5.45 -12.25
C LYS A 253 -8.53 -4.54 -13.39
N LEU A 254 -7.45 -3.75 -13.17
CA LEU A 254 -6.91 -2.84 -14.18
C LEU A 254 -6.36 -3.59 -15.39
N LEU A 255 -5.58 -4.66 -15.17
CA LEU A 255 -5.06 -5.51 -16.25
C LEU A 255 -6.19 -6.14 -17.09
N ARG A 256 -7.28 -6.63 -16.45
CA ARG A 256 -8.46 -7.13 -17.16
C ARG A 256 -9.21 -6.03 -17.92
N GLY A 257 -9.11 -4.79 -17.45
CA GLY A 257 -9.63 -3.61 -18.14
C GLY A 257 -8.77 -3.14 -19.30
N GLY A 258 -7.71 -3.90 -19.66
CA GLY A 258 -6.82 -3.58 -20.78
C GLY A 258 -5.74 -2.56 -20.47
N LEU A 259 -5.58 -2.14 -19.20
CA LEU A 259 -4.57 -1.18 -18.80
C LEU A 259 -3.19 -1.83 -18.65
N ARG A 260 -2.16 -1.10 -19.05
CA ARG A 260 -0.75 -1.51 -18.93
C ARG A 260 -0.25 -1.10 -17.55
N CYS A 261 0.11 -2.09 -16.71
CA CYS A 261 0.65 -1.88 -15.37
C CYS A 261 2.13 -2.27 -15.33
N ARG A 262 3.00 -1.39 -14.81
CA ARG A 262 4.45 -1.64 -14.69
C ARG A 262 4.99 -1.11 -13.38
N ALA A 263 6.08 -1.71 -12.88
CA ALA A 263 6.85 -1.19 -11.77
C ALA A 263 8.07 -0.40 -12.29
N LEU A 264 8.44 0.69 -11.57
CA LEU A 264 9.68 1.44 -11.82
C LEU A 264 10.90 0.63 -11.41
N PHE A 265 10.76 -0.12 -10.30
CA PHE A 265 11.79 -1.02 -9.76
C PHE A 265 11.20 -2.44 -9.64
N PRO A 266 11.16 -3.21 -10.76
CA PRO A 266 10.61 -4.56 -10.74
C PRO A 266 11.37 -5.47 -9.76
N TYR A 267 10.64 -6.32 -9.02
CA TYR A 267 11.21 -7.26 -8.06
C TYR A 267 12.32 -8.14 -8.67
N GLU A 268 12.13 -8.61 -9.88
CA GLU A 268 13.13 -9.43 -10.58
C GLU A 268 14.46 -8.69 -10.83
N GLU A 269 14.40 -7.40 -11.14
CA GLU A 269 15.61 -6.60 -11.32
C GLU A 269 16.31 -6.30 -10.00
N LEU A 270 15.54 -6.02 -8.96
CA LEU A 270 16.08 -5.81 -7.62
C LEU A 270 16.76 -7.07 -7.11
N THR A 271 16.12 -8.24 -7.23
CA THR A 271 16.73 -9.51 -6.79
C THR A 271 17.98 -9.85 -7.59
N ARG A 272 18.01 -9.60 -8.90
CA ARG A 272 19.19 -9.81 -9.74
C ARG A 272 20.36 -8.93 -9.31
N LYS A 273 20.12 -7.66 -9.02
CA LYS A 273 21.16 -6.71 -8.59
C LYS A 273 21.72 -7.04 -7.19
N PHE A 274 20.88 -7.42 -6.26
CA PHE A 274 21.29 -7.61 -4.86
C PHE A 274 21.71 -9.03 -4.51
N LEU A 275 21.19 -10.06 -5.19
CA LEU A 275 21.54 -11.46 -4.92
C LEU A 275 22.69 -11.99 -5.79
N GLY A 276 23.30 -11.16 -6.65
CA GLY A 276 24.55 -11.44 -7.33
C GLY A 276 24.64 -12.81 -7.98
N GLY A 277 23.70 -13.18 -8.83
CA GLY A 277 23.79 -14.38 -9.68
C GLY A 277 23.75 -15.73 -8.94
N ARG A 278 23.56 -15.77 -7.63
CA ARG A 278 23.32 -17.02 -6.89
C ARG A 278 21.82 -17.33 -6.86
N THR A 279 21.27 -17.57 -8.02
CA THR A 279 19.90 -18.08 -8.16
C THR A 279 19.89 -19.58 -7.97
N HIS A 280 19.81 -20.02 -6.71
CA HIS A 280 19.16 -21.27 -6.36
C HIS A 280 17.95 -20.97 -5.48
N MET A 281 17.02 -20.16 -5.98
CA MET A 281 15.63 -20.28 -5.57
C MET A 281 14.96 -21.20 -6.59
N ARG A 282 14.75 -22.45 -6.16
CA ARG A 282 14.04 -23.47 -6.90
C ARG A 282 12.71 -22.93 -7.43
N ALA A 283 12.62 -22.89 -8.72
CA ALA A 283 11.50 -23.10 -9.60
C ALA A 283 10.20 -23.66 -8.96
N SER A 284 9.45 -22.82 -8.27
CA SER A 284 7.99 -22.95 -8.25
C SER A 284 7.30 -21.84 -9.05
N CYS A 285 8.08 -20.93 -9.65
CA CYS A 285 7.57 -19.88 -10.53
C CYS A 285 7.61 -20.20 -12.03
N THR A 286 8.32 -21.25 -12.46
CA THR A 286 8.49 -21.58 -13.89
C THR A 286 7.26 -22.19 -14.56
N SER A 287 6.21 -22.52 -13.81
CA SER A 287 4.96 -23.02 -14.40
C SER A 287 3.94 -21.93 -14.77
N LEU A 288 4.18 -20.67 -14.37
CA LEU A 288 3.23 -19.58 -14.61
C LEU A 288 3.62 -18.64 -15.79
N THR A 289 4.86 -18.71 -16.27
CA THR A 289 5.31 -17.91 -17.42
C THR A 289 4.84 -18.45 -18.78
N ARG A 290 4.23 -19.65 -18.84
CA ARG A 290 3.63 -20.18 -20.07
C ARG A 290 2.20 -19.70 -20.34
N SER A 291 1.56 -18.96 -19.43
CA SER A 291 0.16 -18.51 -19.60
C SER A 291 0.03 -17.12 -20.22
N SER A 292 1.12 -16.37 -20.44
CA SER A 292 1.07 -15.05 -21.05
C SER A 292 1.04 -15.07 -22.58
N GLU A 293 1.26 -16.22 -23.22
CA GLU A 293 1.15 -16.34 -24.68
C GLU A 293 -0.27 -16.69 -25.20
N PHE A 294 -1.24 -16.90 -24.31
CA PHE A 294 -2.60 -17.35 -24.68
C PHE A 294 -3.65 -16.24 -24.84
N PHE A 295 -3.28 -14.97 -24.74
CA PHE A 295 -4.21 -13.86 -25.02
C PHE A 295 -3.75 -13.03 -26.24
N ARG A 296 -3.71 -13.66 -27.43
CA ARG A 296 -3.93 -12.93 -28.68
C ARG A 296 -5.42 -13.06 -29.03
N PRO A 297 -6.15 -11.96 -29.23
CA PRO A 297 -7.47 -12.02 -29.80
C PRO A 297 -7.34 -12.50 -31.25
N HIS A 298 -7.95 -13.60 -31.58
CA HIS A 298 -8.16 -14.00 -32.96
C HIS A 298 -9.03 -12.93 -33.64
N GLY A 299 -8.42 -12.18 -34.55
CA GLY A 299 -9.15 -11.41 -35.55
C GLY A 299 -9.92 -12.39 -36.46
N GLY A 300 -11.23 -12.43 -36.31
CA GLY A 300 -12.13 -13.07 -37.26
C GLY A 300 -12.43 -12.09 -38.37
N SER A 301 -11.86 -12.31 -39.53
CA SER A 301 -12.39 -11.81 -40.80
C SER A 301 -13.63 -12.64 -41.15
N HIS A 302 -14.77 -11.98 -41.21
CA HIS A 302 -15.76 -12.08 -42.28
C HIS A 302 -16.83 -11.01 -42.04
#